data_3defe7cd4b05281b312147f565d5187c
#
_entry.id   3defe7cd4b05281b312147f565d5187c
#
_cell.length_a   1.000
_cell.length_b   1.000
_cell.length_c   1.000
_cell.angle_alpha   90.00
_cell.angle_beta   90.00
_cell.angle_gamma   90.00
#
_symmetry.space_group_name_H-M   'P 1'
#
loop_
_entity.id
_entity.type
_entity.pdbx_description
1 polymer ?
#
loop_
_entity_poly.entity_id
_entity_poly.type
_entity_poly.pdbx_seq_one_letter_code
_entity_poly.pdbx_strand_id
1 'polypeptide(L)'
;MLDLDGIKIICISKRKQCRSADFITALGLDASSFTSVVVKFRGHFRAGFTHLFSDDQIIEKDVPGLTSPNLSNFKWSHLPRPAYPLDKDASWDLVYIHVVFD
;
A
#
# COMPACT_ATOMS: atom_id res chain seq x y z
N MET A 1 6.18 8.11 19.14
CA MET A 1 6.72 9.02 18.10
C MET A 1 8.15 9.32 18.41
N LEU A 2 9.02 9.30 17.41
CA LEU A 2 10.42 9.78 17.51
C LEU A 2 10.50 11.13 16.81
N ASP A 3 11.26 12.03 17.38
CA ASP A 3 11.56 13.36 16.82
C ASP A 3 13.07 13.46 16.60
N LEU A 4 13.46 13.65 15.35
CA LEU A 4 14.83 13.66 14.89
C LEU A 4 15.08 14.96 14.12
N ASP A 5 15.19 16.05 14.84
CA ASP A 5 15.55 17.38 14.30
C ASP A 5 14.85 17.70 12.96
N GLY A 6 13.54 17.86 13.04
CA GLY A 6 12.69 18.15 11.88
C GLY A 6 12.09 16.93 11.18
N ILE A 7 12.55 15.71 11.48
CA ILE A 7 11.94 14.47 10.99
C ILE A 7 11.16 13.81 12.12
N LYS A 8 9.86 13.62 11.91
CA LYS A 8 9.00 12.93 12.89
C LYS A 8 8.66 11.54 12.39
N ILE A 9 8.97 10.52 13.19
CA ILE A 9 8.70 9.12 12.86
C ILE A 9 7.60 8.61 13.79
N ILE A 10 6.46 8.25 13.21
CA ILE A 10 5.35 7.65 13.93
C ILE A 10 5.51 6.13 13.88
N CYS A 11 5.78 5.53 15.04
CA CYS A 11 5.87 4.09 15.21
C CYS A 11 4.60 3.58 15.89
N ILE A 12 4.09 2.46 15.43
CA ILE A 12 2.95 1.76 16.03
C ILE A 12 3.36 0.36 16.46
N SER A 13 2.89 -0.09 17.62
CA SER A 13 3.20 -1.41 18.17
C SER A 13 2.31 -2.53 17.60
N LYS A 14 1.12 -2.19 17.11
CA LYS A 14 0.20 -3.13 16.48
C LYS A 14 0.17 -2.88 14.97
N ARG A 15 0.14 -3.95 14.17
CA ARG A 15 0.05 -3.84 12.71
C ARG A 15 -1.25 -3.15 12.31
N LYS A 16 -1.13 -1.93 11.78
CA LYS A 16 -2.24 -1.14 11.30
C LYS A 16 -1.80 -0.30 10.11
N GLN A 17 -2.69 -0.13 9.14
CA GLN A 17 -2.41 0.68 7.95
C GLN A 17 -2.73 2.15 8.23
N CYS A 18 -1.89 3.06 7.76
CA CYS A 18 -2.12 4.50 7.82
C CYS A 18 -3.10 4.90 6.70
N ARG A 19 -4.40 4.84 7.00
CA ARG A 19 -5.47 5.07 6.01
C ARG A 19 -5.83 6.55 5.85
N SER A 20 -5.50 7.39 6.84
CA SER A 20 -5.88 8.80 6.85
C SER A 20 -4.88 9.60 7.67
N ALA A 21 -4.95 10.92 7.55
CA ALA A 21 -4.18 11.85 8.35
C ALA A 21 -4.49 11.79 9.85
N ASP A 22 -5.57 11.10 10.26
CA ASP A 22 -5.95 10.96 11.68
C ASP A 22 -4.84 10.33 12.54
N PHE A 23 -3.99 9.49 11.94
CA PHE A 23 -2.82 8.97 12.64
C PHE A 23 -1.82 10.05 13.05
N ILE A 24 -1.76 11.13 12.30
CA ILE A 24 -0.89 12.28 12.54
C ILE A 24 -1.56 13.21 13.54
N THR A 25 -2.84 13.54 13.31
CA THR A 25 -3.60 14.44 14.17
C THR A 25 -3.86 13.88 15.57
N ALA A 26 -4.00 12.56 15.70
CA ALA A 26 -4.13 11.89 17.00
C ALA A 26 -2.90 12.08 17.91
N LEU A 27 -1.75 12.46 17.35
CA LEU A 27 -0.53 12.81 18.08
C LEU A 27 -0.38 14.32 18.30
N GLY A 28 -1.42 15.09 18.01
CA GLY A 28 -1.39 16.54 18.13
C GLY A 28 -0.57 17.24 17.03
N LEU A 29 -0.31 16.55 15.92
CA LEU A 29 0.43 17.10 14.78
C LEU A 29 -0.54 17.52 13.67
N ASP A 30 -0.18 18.57 12.96
CA ASP A 30 -0.88 19.02 11.75
C ASP A 30 -0.11 18.51 10.52
N ALA A 31 -0.74 17.65 9.74
CA ALA A 31 -0.13 17.07 8.54
C ALA A 31 0.19 18.13 7.48
N SER A 32 -0.56 19.25 7.43
CA SER A 32 -0.33 20.34 6.49
C SER A 32 0.91 21.18 6.81
N SER A 33 1.40 21.10 8.04
CA SER A 33 2.60 21.84 8.48
C SER A 33 3.92 21.22 8.01
N PHE A 34 3.88 19.99 7.46
CA PHE A 34 5.08 19.30 7.00
C PHE A 34 5.33 19.54 5.51
N THR A 35 6.60 19.67 5.14
CA THR A 35 7.03 19.76 3.73
C THR A 35 6.69 18.48 2.97
N SER A 36 6.74 17.33 3.63
CA SER A 36 6.38 16.05 3.05
C SER A 36 5.88 15.06 4.11
N VAL A 37 4.97 14.19 3.72
CA VAL A 37 4.46 13.11 4.56
C VAL A 37 4.68 11.79 3.83
N VAL A 38 5.44 10.88 4.45
CA VAL A 38 5.73 9.57 3.89
C VAL A 38 4.86 8.53 4.59
N VAL A 39 4.07 7.80 3.83
CA VAL A 39 3.25 6.70 4.34
C VAL A 39 3.62 5.38 3.67
N LYS A 40 3.83 4.34 4.46
CA LYS A 40 4.00 2.99 3.94
C LYS A 40 2.62 2.33 3.81
N PHE A 41 2.05 2.45 2.63
CA PHE A 41 0.72 1.92 2.38
C PHE A 41 0.53 1.57 0.90
N ARG A 42 -0.22 0.54 0.58
CA ARG A 42 -0.40 0.08 -0.80
C ARG A 42 -1.76 0.42 -1.40
N GLY A 43 -2.78 0.54 -0.59
CA GLY A 43 -4.16 0.70 -1.08
C GLY A 43 -4.71 2.09 -0.74
N HIS A 44 -5.90 2.22 -0.44
CA HIS A 44 -6.83 3.32 -0.19
C HIS A 44 -6.32 4.60 0.53
N PHE A 45 -5.00 4.87 0.58
CA PHE A 45 -4.46 6.05 1.26
C PHE A 45 -4.92 7.36 0.60
N ARG A 46 -5.10 7.38 -0.73
CA ARG A 46 -5.51 8.58 -1.45
C ARG A 46 -6.77 9.18 -0.83
N ALA A 47 -7.82 8.38 -0.63
CA ALA A 47 -9.07 8.84 -0.06
C ALA A 47 -8.91 9.49 1.34
N GLY A 48 -7.94 9.05 2.13
CA GLY A 48 -7.67 9.60 3.46
C GLY A 48 -6.78 10.83 3.47
N PHE A 49 -6.21 11.24 2.33
CA PHE A 49 -5.27 12.36 2.23
C PHE A 49 -5.65 13.39 1.15
N THR A 50 -6.67 13.15 0.32
CA THR A 50 -7.10 14.06 -0.76
C THR A 50 -7.55 15.43 -0.28
N HIS A 51 -7.94 15.56 0.99
CA HIS A 51 -8.29 16.85 1.59
C HIS A 51 -7.05 17.69 1.98
N LEU A 52 -5.86 17.07 1.97
CA LEU A 52 -4.58 17.73 2.31
C LEU A 52 -3.67 17.89 1.10
N PHE A 53 -3.70 16.94 0.17
CA PHE A 53 -2.81 16.89 -0.99
C PHE A 53 -3.61 16.66 -2.26
N SER A 54 -3.29 17.42 -3.30
CA SER A 54 -3.80 17.18 -4.65
C SER A 54 -3.08 15.98 -5.29
N ASP A 55 -3.66 15.40 -6.33
CA ASP A 55 -3.13 14.20 -6.97
C ASP A 55 -1.72 14.38 -7.55
N ASP A 56 -1.39 15.57 -8.02
CA ASP A 56 -0.07 15.95 -8.54
C ASP A 56 1.02 16.03 -7.45
N GLN A 57 0.62 16.20 -6.19
CA GLN A 57 1.52 16.19 -5.03
C GLN A 57 1.80 14.78 -4.50
N ILE A 58 1.06 13.77 -4.96
CA ILE A 58 1.20 12.40 -4.50
C ILE A 58 2.23 11.65 -5.35
N ILE A 59 3.34 11.27 -4.76
CA ILE A 59 4.40 10.51 -5.40
C ILE A 59 4.35 9.07 -4.89
N GLU A 60 4.04 8.12 -5.77
CA GLU A 60 4.10 6.69 -5.47
C GLU A 60 5.46 6.12 -5.87
N LYS A 61 6.10 5.41 -4.97
CA LYS A 61 7.36 4.72 -5.22
C LYS A 61 7.29 3.29 -4.74
N ASP A 62 7.68 2.37 -5.61
CA ASP A 62 7.95 1.00 -5.22
C ASP A 62 9.37 0.90 -4.67
N VAL A 63 9.50 0.17 -3.58
CA VAL A 63 10.79 -0.10 -2.95
C VAL A 63 10.94 -1.61 -2.74
N PRO A 64 12.18 -2.14 -2.74
CA PRO A 64 12.40 -3.56 -2.48
C PRO A 64 11.74 -3.99 -1.17
N GLY A 65 10.98 -5.08 -1.22
CA GLY A 65 10.30 -5.63 -0.05
C GLY A 65 9.22 -6.64 -0.42
N LEU A 66 8.69 -7.32 0.61
CA LEU A 66 7.69 -8.39 0.46
C LEU A 66 6.33 -7.92 -0.07
N THR A 67 6.12 -6.62 -0.16
CA THR A 67 4.84 -6.02 -0.57
C THR A 67 4.93 -5.24 -1.88
N SER A 68 5.99 -5.46 -2.66
CA SER A 68 6.10 -4.86 -4.00
C SER A 68 4.91 -5.27 -4.87
N PRO A 69 4.28 -4.33 -5.61
CA PRO A 69 3.25 -4.65 -6.60
C PRO A 69 3.84 -5.33 -7.84
N ASN A 70 5.13 -5.21 -8.06
CA ASN A 70 5.80 -5.85 -9.17
C ASN A 70 6.14 -7.31 -8.82
N LEU A 71 5.29 -8.23 -9.25
CA LEU A 71 5.41 -9.65 -8.97
C LEU A 71 6.66 -10.29 -9.58
N SER A 72 7.25 -9.71 -10.61
CA SER A 72 8.50 -10.20 -11.21
C SER A 72 9.74 -9.97 -10.33
N ASN A 73 9.63 -9.12 -9.30
CA ASN A 73 10.71 -8.92 -8.33
C ASN A 73 10.91 -10.12 -7.39
N PHE A 74 10.01 -11.10 -7.42
CA PHE A 74 10.05 -12.26 -6.52
C PHE A 74 10.48 -13.54 -7.26
N LYS A 75 11.23 -14.38 -6.57
CA LYS A 75 11.54 -15.73 -7.03
C LYS A 75 10.39 -16.66 -6.66
N TRP A 76 9.58 -17.02 -7.65
CA TRP A 76 8.44 -17.92 -7.49
C TRP A 76 8.89 -19.36 -7.71
N SER A 77 9.22 -20.08 -6.63
CA SER A 77 9.71 -21.49 -6.72
C SER A 77 8.59 -22.53 -6.72
N HIS A 78 7.43 -22.19 -6.18
CA HIS A 78 6.30 -23.12 -6.04
C HIS A 78 5.03 -22.66 -6.77
N LEU A 79 5.13 -21.61 -7.58
CA LEU A 79 4.00 -21.12 -8.36
C LEU A 79 3.91 -21.90 -9.68
N PRO A 80 2.82 -22.65 -9.92
CA PRO A 80 2.59 -23.26 -11.23
C PRO A 80 2.59 -22.22 -12.34
N ARG A 81 3.19 -22.56 -13.47
CA ARG A 81 3.27 -21.68 -14.64
C ARG A 81 2.56 -22.36 -15.84
N PRO A 82 1.95 -21.59 -16.76
CA PRO A 82 1.90 -20.13 -16.82
C PRO A 82 0.93 -19.51 -15.81
N ALA A 83 1.24 -18.34 -15.25
CA ALA A 83 0.42 -17.62 -14.29
C ALA A 83 0.36 -16.12 -14.61
N TYR A 84 -0.84 -15.57 -14.80
CA TYR A 84 -1.03 -14.13 -15.00
C TYR A 84 -0.80 -13.36 -13.68
N PRO A 85 -0.19 -12.20 -13.67
CA PRO A 85 0.35 -11.44 -14.81
C PRO A 85 1.83 -11.70 -15.11
N LEU A 86 2.42 -12.73 -14.55
CA LEU A 86 3.85 -13.06 -14.76
C LEU A 86 4.10 -13.60 -16.17
N ASP A 87 3.14 -14.33 -16.72
CA ASP A 87 3.17 -14.87 -18.08
C ASP A 87 2.07 -14.20 -18.90
N LYS A 88 2.46 -13.57 -19.99
CA LYS A 88 1.52 -12.82 -20.86
C LYS A 88 0.61 -13.74 -21.66
N ASP A 89 1.05 -14.96 -21.90
CA ASP A 89 0.35 -16.03 -22.62
C ASP A 89 -0.49 -16.96 -21.72
N ALA A 90 -0.56 -16.63 -20.42
CA ALA A 90 -1.41 -17.35 -19.50
C ALA A 90 -2.88 -17.20 -19.94
N SER A 91 -3.51 -18.31 -20.30
CA SER A 91 -4.95 -18.39 -20.55
C SER A 91 -5.69 -18.76 -19.26
N TRP A 92 -6.90 -18.27 -19.14
CA TRP A 92 -7.78 -18.60 -18.04
C TRP A 92 -9.13 -19.10 -18.57
N ASP A 93 -9.44 -20.36 -18.30
CA ASP A 93 -10.72 -20.94 -18.60
C ASP A 93 -11.65 -20.76 -17.41
N LEU A 94 -12.83 -20.22 -17.68
CA LEU A 94 -13.84 -19.97 -16.67
C LEU A 94 -14.47 -21.29 -16.23
N VAL A 95 -14.12 -21.77 -15.06
CA VAL A 95 -14.76 -22.94 -14.45
C VAL A 95 -15.98 -22.47 -13.66
N TYR A 96 -17.18 -22.80 -14.15
CA TYR A 96 -18.40 -22.55 -13.41
C TYR A 96 -18.57 -23.61 -12.31
N ILE A 97 -18.50 -23.17 -11.06
CA ILE A 97 -18.87 -24.02 -9.93
C ILE A 97 -20.35 -23.79 -9.65
N HIS A 98 -21.16 -24.80 -9.95
CA HIS A 98 -22.56 -24.77 -9.58
C HIS A 98 -22.69 -25.29 -8.14
N VAL A 99 -22.96 -24.38 -7.19
CA VAL A 99 -23.26 -24.78 -5.81
C VAL A 99 -24.77 -24.97 -5.69
N VAL A 100 -25.22 -26.17 -5.46
CA VAL A 100 -26.61 -26.47 -5.12
C VAL A 100 -26.71 -26.49 -3.61
N PHE A 101 -27.54 -25.62 -3.08
CA PHE A 101 -27.90 -25.64 -1.65
C PHE A 101 -29.15 -26.48 -1.49
N ASP A 102 -29.08 -27.56 -0.71
CA ASP A 102 -30.22 -28.37 -0.29
C ASP A 102 -30.94 -27.68 0.89
#